data_8276d9a763f2cbaa1a82949d5c4ba4b4
#
_entry.id   8276d9a763f2cbaa1a82949d5c4ba4b4
#
_cell.length_a   1.000
_cell.length_b   1.000
_cell.length_c   1.000
_cell.angle_alpha   90.00
_cell.angle_beta   90.00
_cell.angle_gamma   90.00
#
_symmetry.space_group_name_H-M   'P 1'
#
loop_
_entity.id
_entity.type
_entity.pdbx_description
1 polymer ?
#
loop_
_entity_poly.entity_id
_entity_poly.type
_entity_poly.pdbx_seq_one_letter_code
_entity_poly.pdbx_strand_id
1 'polypeptide(L)'
;VRERTRALLAHRHFQRFIIGVILVNAATLGLETFPAVVEKYGTLLTVIDHVALYVFTAELAAKLYVERSAFVRDPWNVFDTLIVAIAFASTNGGLSVLRALRILRVLRLLSVVPSLRRVVSALLRAMPGMSSIVVLLSLVLYVAAVMATKLYGQTAPDRFGSLPTSLFTLYQTMTGDDWGNIAREVMSRHPTAWIFFTIFILVCTFVVLNLFLAVVVSAMDEENAEERAALEDSTAHIMEDTRSHTQQILNELAELRKEVAELRALREPSPSPAPGVKKARGKRSRSA
;
A
#
# COMPACT_ATOMS: atom_id res chain seq x y z
N VAL A 1 -5.30 32.88 8.02
CA VAL A 1 -3.98 32.30 8.45
C VAL A 1 -3.89 30.83 8.06
N ARG A 2 -4.87 30.00 8.44
CA ARG A 2 -4.84 28.52 8.22
C ARG A 2 -4.71 28.13 6.74
N GLU A 3 -5.44 28.78 5.83
CA GLU A 3 -5.33 28.50 4.39
C GLU A 3 -3.99 28.91 3.79
N ARG A 4 -3.44 30.05 4.25
CA ARG A 4 -2.11 30.49 3.84
C ARG A 4 -1.03 29.51 4.29
N THR A 5 -1.13 29.00 5.53
CA THR A 5 -0.20 27.98 6.03
C THR A 5 -0.34 26.67 5.23
N ARG A 6 -1.55 26.24 4.87
CA ARG A 6 -1.77 25.07 4.02
C ARG A 6 -1.15 25.25 2.64
N ALA A 7 -1.35 26.42 2.01
CA ALA A 7 -0.75 26.71 0.71
C ALA A 7 0.78 26.73 0.75
N LEU A 8 1.37 27.25 1.83
CA LEU A 8 2.82 27.26 2.04
C LEU A 8 3.38 25.84 2.20
N LEU A 9 2.75 24.99 3.02
CA LEU A 9 3.15 23.59 3.21
C LEU A 9 3.05 22.75 1.91
N ALA A 10 2.06 23.05 1.07
CA ALA A 10 1.86 22.39 -0.22
C ALA A 10 2.78 22.92 -1.33
N HIS A 11 3.48 24.02 -1.11
CA HIS A 11 4.28 24.66 -2.14
C HIS A 11 5.54 23.86 -2.45
N ARG A 12 5.84 23.65 -3.74
CA ARG A 12 6.98 22.82 -4.21
C ARG A 12 8.35 23.30 -3.68
N HIS A 13 8.56 24.60 -3.54
CA HIS A 13 9.81 25.13 -3.00
C HIS A 13 9.98 24.83 -1.51
N PHE A 14 8.90 24.88 -0.73
CA PHE A 14 8.94 24.52 0.68
C PHE A 14 9.26 23.02 0.86
N GLN A 15 8.63 22.15 0.09
CA GLN A 15 8.92 20.71 0.13
C GLN A 15 10.39 20.42 -0.27
N ARG A 16 10.92 21.08 -1.30
CA ARG A 16 12.34 20.95 -1.69
C ARG A 16 13.28 21.45 -0.60
N PHE A 17 12.92 22.55 0.07
CA PHE A 17 13.68 23.05 1.21
C PHE A 17 13.74 22.03 2.34
N ILE A 18 12.60 21.43 2.74
CA ILE A 18 12.56 20.38 3.76
C ILE A 18 13.41 19.16 3.34
N ILE A 19 13.32 18.71 2.10
CA ILE A 19 14.20 17.65 1.57
C ILE A 19 15.67 18.05 1.70
N GLY A 20 16.02 19.26 1.34
CA GLY A 20 17.38 19.78 1.49
C GLY A 20 17.88 19.75 2.94
N VAL A 21 17.05 20.18 3.88
CA VAL A 21 17.37 20.13 5.32
C VAL A 21 17.57 18.68 5.80
N ILE A 22 16.72 17.73 5.34
CA ILE A 22 16.87 16.32 5.69
C ILE A 22 18.18 15.76 5.13
N LEU A 23 18.53 16.07 3.88
CA LEU A 23 19.76 15.60 3.25
C LEU A 23 21.02 16.17 3.92
N VAL A 24 21.01 17.47 4.24
CA VAL A 24 22.11 18.10 4.99
C VAL A 24 22.27 17.46 6.36
N ASN A 25 21.17 17.26 7.08
CA ASN A 25 21.19 16.59 8.39
C ASN A 25 21.63 15.11 8.29
N ALA A 26 21.26 14.39 7.24
CA ALA A 26 21.76 13.05 6.98
C ALA A 26 23.28 13.04 6.75
N ALA A 27 23.79 13.99 5.99
CA ALA A 27 25.23 14.14 5.74
C ALA A 27 25.99 14.49 7.02
N THR A 28 25.47 15.40 7.86
CA THR A 28 26.09 15.74 9.15
C THR A 28 26.16 14.56 10.09
N LEU A 29 25.10 13.76 10.19
CA LEU A 29 25.10 12.52 11.00
C LEU A 29 26.12 11.49 10.49
N GLY A 30 26.27 11.39 9.17
CA GLY A 30 27.32 10.56 8.56
C GLY A 30 28.71 11.09 8.89
N LEU A 31 28.93 12.40 8.87
CA LEU A 31 30.21 13.01 9.21
C LEU A 31 30.55 12.87 10.71
N GLU A 32 29.57 12.81 11.58
CA GLU A 32 29.76 12.56 13.01
C GLU A 32 30.37 11.16 13.31
N THR A 33 30.35 10.24 12.36
CA THR A 33 31.01 8.93 12.53
C THR A 33 32.55 8.99 12.42
N PHE A 34 33.10 10.10 11.89
CA PHE A 34 34.52 10.29 11.72
C PHE A 34 35.11 11.11 12.87
N PRO A 35 35.95 10.51 13.77
CA PRO A 35 36.48 11.22 14.94
C PRO A 35 37.25 12.51 14.58
N ALA A 36 38.03 12.49 13.51
CA ALA A 36 38.78 13.66 13.05
C ALA A 36 37.88 14.84 12.61
N VAL A 37 36.69 14.56 12.08
CA VAL A 37 35.72 15.59 11.70
C VAL A 37 35.04 16.16 12.93
N VAL A 38 34.69 15.29 13.87
CA VAL A 38 34.06 15.68 15.15
C VAL A 38 35.00 16.58 15.97
N GLU A 39 36.29 16.24 16.04
CA GLU A 39 37.30 17.04 16.75
C GLU A 39 37.37 18.47 16.17
N LYS A 40 37.33 18.63 14.85
CA LYS A 40 37.49 19.92 14.19
C LYS A 40 36.19 20.71 14.04
N TYR A 41 35.07 20.02 13.76
CA TYR A 41 33.80 20.64 13.38
C TYR A 41 32.61 20.23 14.26
N GLY A 42 32.84 19.56 15.39
CA GLY A 42 31.75 18.98 16.22
C GLY A 42 30.71 20.00 16.65
N THR A 43 31.14 21.22 17.04
CA THR A 43 30.20 22.31 17.39
C THR A 43 29.31 22.69 16.22
N LEU A 44 29.88 22.80 15.02
CA LEU A 44 29.11 23.15 13.81
C LEU A 44 28.10 22.07 13.47
N LEU A 45 28.51 20.80 13.50
CA LEU A 45 27.62 19.64 13.26
C LEU A 45 26.46 19.64 14.25
N THR A 46 26.72 19.85 15.53
CA THR A 46 25.70 19.93 16.58
C THR A 46 24.72 21.10 16.36
N VAL A 47 25.22 22.26 15.91
CA VAL A 47 24.34 23.42 15.61
C VAL A 47 23.43 23.09 14.42
N ILE A 48 23.96 22.51 13.34
CA ILE A 48 23.17 22.13 12.17
C ILE A 48 22.08 21.11 12.58
N ASP A 49 22.45 20.15 13.42
CA ASP A 49 21.52 19.14 13.94
C ASP A 49 20.35 19.75 14.72
N HIS A 50 20.63 20.68 15.63
CA HIS A 50 19.60 21.38 16.38
C HIS A 50 18.72 22.27 15.49
N VAL A 51 19.31 22.98 14.55
CA VAL A 51 18.57 23.81 13.58
C VAL A 51 17.63 22.93 12.75
N ALA A 52 18.10 21.78 12.24
CA ALA A 52 17.27 20.85 11.52
C ALA A 52 16.10 20.32 12.39
N LEU A 53 16.37 19.98 13.65
CA LEU A 53 15.34 19.53 14.59
C LEU A 53 14.26 20.58 14.81
N TYR A 54 14.64 21.84 15.00
CA TYR A 54 13.69 22.95 15.15
C TYR A 54 12.86 23.19 13.90
N VAL A 55 13.48 23.12 12.72
CA VAL A 55 12.76 23.24 11.42
C VAL A 55 11.72 22.14 11.28
N PHE A 56 12.09 20.90 11.61
CA PHE A 56 11.16 19.77 11.54
C PHE A 56 10.02 19.89 12.53
N THR A 57 10.31 20.35 13.74
CA THR A 57 9.28 20.58 14.75
C THR A 57 8.31 21.67 14.33
N ALA A 58 8.82 22.78 13.78
CA ALA A 58 8.00 23.88 13.28
C ALA A 58 7.10 23.43 12.11
N GLU A 59 7.65 22.63 11.16
CA GLU A 59 6.87 22.02 10.08
C GLU A 59 5.75 21.14 10.63
N LEU A 60 6.07 20.26 11.59
CA LEU A 60 5.11 19.32 12.17
C LEU A 60 4.01 20.05 12.95
N ALA A 61 4.37 21.07 13.72
CA ALA A 61 3.43 21.95 14.43
C ALA A 61 2.51 22.70 13.44
N ALA A 62 3.04 23.17 12.32
CA ALA A 62 2.27 23.80 11.27
C ALA A 62 1.29 22.82 10.60
N LYS A 63 1.71 21.57 10.32
CA LYS A 63 0.83 20.51 9.83
C LYS A 63 -0.28 20.20 10.84
N LEU A 64 0.06 20.04 12.11
CA LEU A 64 -0.91 19.77 13.18
C LEU A 64 -1.94 20.91 13.30
N TYR A 65 -1.50 22.16 13.23
CA TYR A 65 -2.38 23.33 13.25
C TYR A 65 -3.37 23.33 12.07
N VAL A 66 -2.89 22.95 10.87
CA VAL A 66 -3.70 22.93 9.63
C VAL A 66 -4.65 21.73 9.60
N GLU A 67 -4.20 20.54 9.97
CA GLU A 67 -4.96 19.29 9.79
C GLU A 67 -5.78 18.90 11.02
N ARG A 68 -5.39 19.32 12.22
CA ARG A 68 -6.07 19.00 13.49
C ARG A 68 -6.30 17.49 13.67
N SER A 69 -7.57 17.07 13.77
CA SER A 69 -7.93 15.65 13.95
C SER A 69 -7.57 14.76 12.75
N ALA A 70 -7.49 15.32 11.54
CA ALA A 70 -7.05 14.58 10.36
C ALA A 70 -5.54 14.23 10.41
N PHE A 71 -4.75 15.03 11.14
CA PHE A 71 -3.32 14.79 11.33
C PHE A 71 -3.00 13.39 11.88
N VAL A 72 -3.71 12.95 12.92
CA VAL A 72 -3.49 11.64 13.57
C VAL A 72 -4.02 10.48 12.73
N ARG A 73 -4.91 10.75 11.77
CA ARG A 73 -5.43 9.74 10.86
C ARG A 73 -4.50 9.41 9.69
N ASP A 74 -3.57 10.32 9.37
CA ASP A 74 -2.54 10.04 8.36
C ASP A 74 -1.36 9.32 9.02
N PRO A 75 -1.10 8.02 8.68
CA PRO A 75 0.00 7.25 9.27
C PRO A 75 1.37 7.89 9.02
N TRP A 76 1.54 8.67 7.96
CA TRP A 76 2.80 9.35 7.65
C TRP A 76 3.07 10.52 8.60
N ASN A 77 2.03 11.25 9.01
CA ASN A 77 2.17 12.30 10.01
C ASN A 77 2.49 11.72 11.40
N VAL A 78 1.89 10.57 11.74
CA VAL A 78 2.21 9.84 12.98
C VAL A 78 3.66 9.34 12.96
N PHE A 79 4.10 8.79 11.84
CA PHE A 79 5.48 8.34 11.63
C PHE A 79 6.48 9.50 11.79
N ASP A 80 6.24 10.65 11.13
CA ASP A 80 7.07 11.85 11.26
C ASP A 80 7.11 12.35 12.71
N THR A 81 5.97 12.31 13.41
CA THR A 81 5.88 12.74 14.82
C THR A 81 6.72 11.82 15.72
N LEU A 82 6.63 10.51 15.52
CA LEU A 82 7.40 9.54 16.29
C LEU A 82 8.90 9.77 16.12
N ILE A 83 9.36 9.98 14.89
CA ILE A 83 10.78 10.25 14.60
C ILE A 83 11.26 11.54 15.28
N VAL A 84 10.48 12.63 15.21
CA VAL A 84 10.84 13.89 15.87
C VAL A 84 10.82 13.75 17.39
N ALA A 85 9.85 13.02 17.96
CA ALA A 85 9.78 12.75 19.39
C ALA A 85 11.00 11.97 19.89
N ILE A 86 11.44 10.92 19.17
CA ILE A 86 12.67 10.17 19.49
C ILE A 86 13.88 11.09 19.42
N ALA A 87 13.97 11.98 18.41
CA ALA A 87 15.08 12.92 18.30
C ALA A 87 15.12 13.90 19.48
N PHE A 88 13.97 14.40 19.95
CA PHE A 88 13.88 15.24 21.14
C PHE A 88 14.28 14.49 22.41
N ALA A 89 13.79 13.27 22.59
CA ALA A 89 14.14 12.44 23.75
C ALA A 89 15.64 12.13 23.79
N SER A 90 16.27 12.01 22.63
CA SER A 90 17.73 11.75 22.53
C SER A 90 18.58 12.96 22.96
N THR A 91 18.03 14.18 22.86
CA THR A 91 18.75 15.41 23.23
C THR A 91 18.75 15.62 24.76
N ASN A 92 17.67 15.21 25.43
CA ASN A 92 17.44 15.46 26.86
C ASN A 92 17.70 14.24 27.76
N GLY A 93 17.91 13.05 27.20
CA GLY A 93 18.00 11.80 27.95
C GLY A 93 19.40 11.22 28.01
N GLY A 94 19.78 10.70 29.19
CA GLY A 94 21.07 10.02 29.43
C GLY A 94 21.20 8.63 28.76
N LEU A 95 20.20 8.16 28.00
CA LEU A 95 20.20 6.83 27.38
C LEU A 95 21.01 6.86 26.07
N SER A 96 22.14 6.13 26.06
CA SER A 96 23.01 5.99 24.87
C SER A 96 22.28 5.45 23.63
N VAL A 97 21.29 4.57 23.86
CA VAL A 97 20.44 4.01 22.80
C VAL A 97 19.63 5.09 22.06
N LEU A 98 19.01 6.03 22.80
CA LEU A 98 18.24 7.12 22.17
C LEU A 98 19.15 8.02 21.33
N ARG A 99 20.42 8.18 21.75
CA ARG A 99 21.42 8.93 20.99
C ARG A 99 21.72 8.26 19.64
N ALA A 100 21.81 6.93 19.60
CA ALA A 100 21.99 6.20 18.36
C ALA A 100 20.72 6.28 17.46
N LEU A 101 19.52 6.26 18.06
CA LEU A 101 18.25 6.35 17.32
C LEU A 101 18.00 7.71 16.66
N ARG A 102 18.81 8.76 16.96
CA ARG A 102 18.68 10.04 16.26
C ARG A 102 18.83 9.91 14.74
N ILE A 103 19.55 8.89 14.25
CA ILE A 103 19.71 8.62 12.81
C ILE A 103 18.39 8.32 12.11
N LEU A 104 17.39 7.83 12.84
CA LEU A 104 16.06 7.53 12.26
C LEU A 104 15.38 8.75 11.65
N ARG A 105 15.81 9.99 12.01
CA ARG A 105 15.26 11.20 11.39
C ARG A 105 15.48 11.27 9.87
N VAL A 106 16.50 10.57 9.34
CA VAL A 106 16.73 10.45 7.89
C VAL A 106 15.58 9.71 7.21
N LEU A 107 14.90 8.79 7.92
CA LEU A 107 13.74 8.07 7.41
C LEU A 107 12.54 8.98 7.08
N ARG A 108 12.54 10.24 7.55
CA ARG A 108 11.55 11.24 7.08
C ARG A 108 11.58 11.46 5.57
N LEU A 109 12.67 11.11 4.89
CA LEU A 109 12.71 11.10 3.44
C LEU A 109 11.60 10.22 2.83
N LEU A 110 11.22 9.13 3.51
CA LEU A 110 10.16 8.22 3.08
C LEU A 110 8.77 8.88 3.08
N SER A 111 8.52 9.81 4.01
CA SER A 111 7.25 10.54 4.09
C SER A 111 7.20 11.74 3.15
N VAL A 112 8.33 12.43 2.95
CA VAL A 112 8.40 13.70 2.21
C VAL A 112 8.60 13.47 0.70
N VAL A 113 9.33 12.43 0.28
CA VAL A 113 9.58 12.11 -1.13
C VAL A 113 8.45 11.25 -1.70
N PRO A 114 7.64 11.76 -2.68
CA PRO A 114 6.45 11.06 -3.15
C PRO A 114 6.71 9.69 -3.76
N SER A 115 7.88 9.49 -4.42
CA SER A 115 8.26 8.19 -4.98
C SER A 115 8.52 7.16 -3.90
N LEU A 116 9.28 7.53 -2.85
CA LEU A 116 9.56 6.63 -1.71
C LEU A 116 8.29 6.31 -0.93
N ARG A 117 7.46 7.33 -0.68
CA ARG A 117 6.15 7.16 -0.01
C ARG A 117 5.28 6.15 -0.77
N ARG A 118 5.22 6.21 -2.10
CA ARG A 118 4.45 5.25 -2.91
C ARG A 118 4.96 3.82 -2.77
N VAL A 119 6.27 3.62 -2.89
CA VAL A 119 6.88 2.29 -2.76
C VAL A 119 6.60 1.69 -1.39
N VAL A 120 6.84 2.45 -0.31
CA VAL A 120 6.59 1.98 1.06
C VAL A 120 5.11 1.72 1.30
N SER A 121 4.21 2.58 0.79
CA SER A 121 2.76 2.38 0.91
C SER A 121 2.27 1.13 0.16
N ALA A 122 2.85 0.83 -1.00
CA ALA A 122 2.54 -0.41 -1.73
C ALA A 122 2.99 -1.64 -0.95
N LEU A 123 4.23 -1.61 -0.41
CA LEU A 123 4.76 -2.69 0.42
C LEU A 123 3.89 -2.93 1.66
N LEU A 124 3.51 -1.87 2.39
CA LEU A 124 2.67 -1.99 3.59
C LEU A 124 1.26 -2.50 3.26
N ARG A 125 0.71 -2.18 2.07
CA ARG A 125 -0.58 -2.72 1.63
C ARG A 125 -0.52 -4.21 1.30
N ALA A 126 0.59 -4.71 0.82
CA ALA A 126 0.79 -6.14 0.55
C ALA A 126 0.93 -6.97 1.85
N MET A 127 1.39 -6.36 2.97
CA MET A 127 1.64 -7.07 4.22
C MET A 127 0.45 -7.86 4.82
N PRO A 128 -0.80 -7.36 4.82
CA PRO A 128 -1.92 -8.11 5.42
C PRO A 128 -2.12 -9.49 4.81
N GLY A 129 -1.95 -9.64 3.49
CA GLY A 129 -2.05 -10.94 2.82
C GLY A 129 -0.96 -11.93 3.25
N MET A 130 0.18 -11.44 3.73
CA MET A 130 1.34 -12.22 4.15
C MET A 130 1.33 -12.56 5.65
N SER A 131 0.50 -11.91 6.45
CA SER A 131 0.51 -12.00 7.91
C SER A 131 0.35 -13.43 8.44
N SER A 132 -0.54 -14.22 7.83
CA SER A 132 -0.78 -15.63 8.21
C SER A 132 0.48 -16.48 8.06
N ILE A 133 1.26 -16.25 7.01
CA ILE A 133 2.49 -17.00 6.73
C ILE A 133 3.59 -16.59 7.70
N VAL A 134 3.70 -15.30 8.03
CA VAL A 134 4.65 -14.81 9.05
C VAL A 134 4.33 -15.40 10.42
N VAL A 135 3.05 -15.46 10.80
CA VAL A 135 2.60 -16.11 12.05
C VAL A 135 2.95 -17.59 12.05
N LEU A 136 2.69 -18.31 10.95
CA LEU A 136 3.05 -19.72 10.81
C LEU A 136 4.56 -19.93 10.96
N LEU A 137 5.37 -19.12 10.26
CA LEU A 137 6.83 -19.19 10.34
C LEU A 137 7.34 -18.91 11.76
N SER A 138 6.76 -17.93 12.45
CA SER A 138 7.09 -17.61 13.85
C SER A 138 6.74 -18.77 14.79
N LEU A 139 5.63 -19.45 14.54
CA LEU A 139 5.23 -20.63 15.32
C LEU A 139 6.19 -21.80 15.09
N VAL A 140 6.56 -22.09 13.83
CA VAL A 140 7.55 -23.13 13.49
C VAL A 140 8.89 -22.83 14.17
N LEU A 141 9.36 -21.58 14.06
CA LEU A 141 10.61 -21.13 14.68
C LEU A 141 10.57 -21.28 16.22
N TYR A 142 9.46 -20.89 16.85
CA TYR A 142 9.28 -21.01 18.30
C TYR A 142 9.32 -22.48 18.77
N VAL A 143 8.52 -23.35 18.10
CA VAL A 143 8.48 -24.77 18.46
C VAL A 143 9.84 -25.42 18.27
N ALA A 144 10.51 -25.17 17.15
CA ALA A 144 11.86 -25.66 16.89
C ALA A 144 12.87 -25.15 17.92
N ALA A 145 12.77 -23.88 18.35
CA ALA A 145 13.66 -23.31 19.36
C ALA A 145 13.47 -23.97 20.73
N VAL A 146 12.22 -24.22 21.15
CA VAL A 146 11.94 -24.97 22.38
C VAL A 146 12.51 -26.39 22.32
N MET A 147 12.34 -27.07 21.17
CA MET A 147 12.91 -28.41 20.97
C MET A 147 14.45 -28.38 21.03
N ALA A 148 15.08 -27.46 20.31
CA ALA A 148 16.53 -27.33 20.26
C ALA A 148 17.13 -26.99 21.63
N THR A 149 16.48 -26.11 22.39
CA THR A 149 16.89 -25.80 23.78
C THR A 149 16.88 -27.05 24.65
N LYS A 150 15.84 -27.87 24.56
CA LYS A 150 15.72 -29.08 25.36
C LYS A 150 16.66 -30.19 24.92
N LEU A 151 16.87 -30.36 23.62
CA LEU A 151 17.69 -31.43 23.07
C LEU A 151 19.18 -31.11 23.11
N TYR A 152 19.56 -29.87 22.85
CA TYR A 152 20.95 -29.47 22.60
C TYR A 152 21.49 -28.44 23.59
N GLY A 153 20.66 -27.91 24.49
CA GLY A 153 21.06 -26.85 25.43
C GLY A 153 22.24 -27.21 26.32
N GLN A 154 22.38 -28.50 26.72
CA GLN A 154 23.52 -28.97 27.51
C GLN A 154 24.76 -29.26 26.64
N THR A 155 24.57 -29.57 25.37
CA THR A 155 25.63 -29.96 24.44
C THR A 155 26.32 -28.74 23.83
N ALA A 156 25.51 -27.74 23.44
CA ALA A 156 25.94 -26.50 22.81
C ALA A 156 25.29 -25.31 23.53
N PRO A 157 25.70 -25.02 24.77
CA PRO A 157 25.03 -23.99 25.59
C PRO A 157 25.14 -22.59 24.98
N ASP A 158 26.20 -22.27 24.28
CA ASP A 158 26.37 -20.97 23.58
C ASP A 158 25.36 -20.74 22.46
N ARG A 159 24.85 -21.83 21.87
CA ARG A 159 23.88 -21.78 20.75
C ARG A 159 22.44 -22.07 21.20
N PHE A 160 22.26 -23.00 22.15
CA PHE A 160 20.94 -23.54 22.53
C PHE A 160 20.69 -23.56 24.05
N GLY A 161 21.55 -22.91 24.88
CA GLY A 161 21.44 -22.91 26.32
C GLY A 161 20.20 -22.19 26.87
N SER A 162 19.55 -21.31 26.08
CA SER A 162 18.33 -20.62 26.47
C SER A 162 17.40 -20.46 25.27
N LEU A 163 16.10 -20.23 25.53
CA LEU A 163 15.13 -19.99 24.44
C LEU A 163 15.49 -18.79 23.55
N PRO A 164 15.89 -17.61 24.08
CA PRO A 164 16.30 -16.50 23.23
C PRO A 164 17.51 -16.83 22.34
N THR A 165 18.52 -17.51 22.89
CA THR A 165 19.71 -17.92 22.14
C THR A 165 19.34 -18.92 21.04
N SER A 166 18.49 -19.90 21.35
CA SER A 166 18.00 -20.88 20.39
C SER A 166 17.17 -20.26 19.26
N LEU A 167 16.31 -19.27 19.61
CA LEU A 167 15.54 -18.51 18.59
C LEU A 167 16.48 -17.77 17.64
N PHE A 168 17.51 -17.11 18.16
CA PHE A 168 18.49 -16.42 17.33
C PHE A 168 19.27 -17.37 16.44
N THR A 169 19.77 -18.49 17.00
CA THR A 169 20.52 -19.50 16.27
C THR A 169 19.67 -20.14 15.16
N LEU A 170 18.41 -20.46 15.45
CA LEU A 170 17.51 -21.03 14.45
C LEU A 170 17.05 -20.01 13.41
N TYR A 171 16.88 -18.72 13.81
CA TYR A 171 16.68 -17.64 12.84
C TYR A 171 17.87 -17.54 11.87
N GLN A 172 19.09 -17.58 12.38
CA GLN A 172 20.32 -17.62 11.59
C GLN A 172 20.33 -18.85 10.64
N THR A 173 20.03 -20.04 11.19
CA THR A 173 19.90 -21.27 10.40
C THR A 173 18.85 -21.18 9.29
N MET A 174 17.69 -20.56 9.59
CA MET A 174 16.60 -20.38 8.64
C MET A 174 17.00 -19.47 7.46
N THR A 175 17.79 -18.43 7.71
CA THR A 175 18.31 -17.55 6.66
C THR A 175 19.45 -18.18 5.84
N GLY A 176 19.87 -19.39 6.18
CA GLY A 176 20.95 -20.11 5.52
C GLY A 176 22.35 -19.72 6.00
N ASP A 177 22.44 -18.85 7.02
CA ASP A 177 23.70 -18.38 7.56
C ASP A 177 24.28 -19.41 8.56
N ASP A 178 25.52 -19.81 8.35
CA ASP A 178 26.36 -20.65 9.22
C ASP A 178 25.74 -22.01 9.66
N TRP A 179 24.61 -22.41 9.08
CA TRP A 179 23.86 -23.60 9.52
C TRP A 179 24.72 -24.89 9.52
N GLY A 180 25.64 -25.00 8.56
CA GLY A 180 26.50 -26.16 8.43
C GLY A 180 27.48 -26.29 9.59
N ASN A 181 28.01 -25.21 10.14
CA ASN A 181 28.89 -25.21 11.32
C ASN A 181 28.08 -25.45 12.59
N ILE A 182 26.93 -24.79 12.72
CA ILE A 182 25.99 -25.00 13.83
C ILE A 182 25.58 -26.47 13.92
N ALA A 183 25.20 -27.07 12.81
CA ALA A 183 24.82 -28.49 12.76
C ALA A 183 26.00 -29.39 13.13
N ARG A 184 27.20 -29.17 12.59
CA ARG A 184 28.41 -29.97 12.89
C ARG A 184 28.83 -29.88 14.34
N GLU A 185 28.73 -28.71 14.96
CA GLU A 185 28.99 -28.50 16.37
C GLU A 185 28.10 -29.41 17.23
N VAL A 186 26.78 -29.41 16.96
CA VAL A 186 25.83 -30.26 17.69
C VAL A 186 26.04 -31.74 17.37
N MET A 187 26.32 -32.11 16.11
CA MET A 187 26.57 -33.49 15.66
C MET A 187 27.81 -34.09 16.33
N SER A 188 28.75 -33.29 16.79
CA SER A 188 29.94 -33.82 17.48
C SER A 188 29.57 -34.63 18.73
N ARG A 189 28.44 -34.36 19.37
CA ARG A 189 27.91 -35.09 20.54
C ARG A 189 26.59 -35.81 20.28
N HIS A 190 25.80 -35.33 19.29
CA HIS A 190 24.52 -35.88 18.85
C HIS A 190 24.56 -36.18 17.35
N PRO A 191 25.13 -37.35 16.91
CA PRO A 191 25.30 -37.64 15.49
C PRO A 191 24.01 -37.57 14.64
N THR A 192 22.85 -37.81 15.25
CA THR A 192 21.53 -37.76 14.59
C THR A 192 20.95 -36.31 14.46
N ALA A 193 21.62 -35.31 14.99
CA ALA A 193 21.11 -33.91 14.97
C ALA A 193 20.92 -33.39 13.53
N TRP A 194 21.64 -33.94 12.55
CA TRP A 194 21.44 -33.55 11.14
C TRP A 194 19.99 -33.71 10.69
N ILE A 195 19.25 -34.70 11.23
CA ILE A 195 17.83 -34.92 10.91
C ILE A 195 16.99 -33.69 11.32
N PHE A 196 17.21 -33.21 12.54
CA PHE A 196 16.52 -32.02 13.04
C PHE A 196 16.78 -30.78 12.17
N PHE A 197 18.06 -30.51 11.86
CA PHE A 197 18.42 -29.34 11.06
C PHE A 197 17.91 -29.46 9.62
N THR A 198 17.98 -30.65 9.02
CA THR A 198 17.47 -30.86 7.67
C THR A 198 15.95 -30.66 7.58
N ILE A 199 15.19 -31.26 8.51
CA ILE A 199 13.74 -31.09 8.57
C ILE A 199 13.38 -29.63 8.82
N PHE A 200 14.04 -28.97 9.76
CA PHE A 200 13.80 -27.55 10.06
C PHE A 200 14.03 -26.67 8.85
N ILE A 201 15.17 -26.80 8.16
CA ILE A 201 15.50 -26.02 6.96
C ILE A 201 14.49 -26.31 5.84
N LEU A 202 14.13 -27.59 5.62
CA LEU A 202 13.16 -27.97 4.59
C LEU A 202 11.79 -27.31 4.84
N VAL A 203 11.30 -27.36 6.08
CA VAL A 203 10.03 -26.74 6.47
C VAL A 203 10.10 -25.23 6.29
N CYS A 204 11.15 -24.58 6.78
CA CYS A 204 11.31 -23.13 6.63
C CYS A 204 11.41 -22.71 5.15
N THR A 205 12.18 -23.43 4.34
CA THR A 205 12.31 -23.16 2.91
C THR A 205 10.96 -23.29 2.20
N PHE A 206 10.18 -24.32 2.53
CA PHE A 206 8.85 -24.53 1.96
C PHE A 206 7.89 -23.37 2.34
N VAL A 207 7.90 -22.94 3.61
CA VAL A 207 7.08 -21.83 4.08
C VAL A 207 7.49 -20.51 3.38
N VAL A 208 8.80 -20.25 3.25
CA VAL A 208 9.31 -19.05 2.57
C VAL A 208 8.99 -19.06 1.08
N LEU A 209 9.09 -20.21 0.41
CA LEU A 209 8.67 -20.35 -1.00
C LEU A 209 7.18 -20.06 -1.18
N ASN A 210 6.33 -20.58 -0.28
CA ASN A 210 4.89 -20.30 -0.32
C ASN A 210 4.60 -18.82 -0.06
N LEU A 211 5.37 -18.15 0.81
CA LEU A 211 5.29 -16.72 1.00
C LEU A 211 5.62 -15.96 -0.28
N PHE A 212 6.72 -16.33 -0.94
CA PHE A 212 7.12 -15.73 -2.21
C PHE A 212 6.03 -15.90 -3.29
N LEU A 213 5.49 -17.10 -3.45
CA LEU A 213 4.40 -17.37 -4.39
C LEU A 213 3.15 -16.53 -4.06
N ALA A 214 2.77 -16.43 -2.78
CA ALA A 214 1.63 -15.62 -2.36
C ALA A 214 1.81 -14.14 -2.71
N VAL A 215 3.03 -13.59 -2.55
CA VAL A 215 3.35 -12.21 -2.93
C VAL A 215 3.24 -12.01 -4.44
N VAL A 216 3.80 -12.93 -5.22
CA VAL A 216 3.74 -12.87 -6.70
C VAL A 216 2.29 -12.94 -7.19
N VAL A 217 1.51 -13.88 -6.68
CA VAL A 217 0.08 -14.02 -7.03
C VAL A 217 -0.69 -12.76 -6.64
N SER A 218 -0.50 -12.24 -5.43
CA SER A 218 -1.18 -11.00 -5.01
C SER A 218 -0.81 -9.80 -5.88
N ALA A 219 0.44 -9.69 -6.32
CA ALA A 219 0.86 -8.62 -7.22
C ALA A 219 0.21 -8.75 -8.62
N MET A 220 0.09 -9.98 -9.14
CA MET A 220 -0.59 -10.25 -10.41
C MET A 220 -2.10 -10.00 -10.31
N ASP A 221 -2.73 -10.33 -9.17
CA ASP A 221 -4.16 -10.10 -8.95
C ASP A 221 -4.47 -8.59 -8.91
N GLU A 222 -3.60 -7.77 -8.30
CA GLU A 222 -3.75 -6.32 -8.27
C GLU A 222 -3.64 -5.71 -9.68
N GLU A 223 -2.65 -6.14 -10.49
CA GLU A 223 -2.47 -5.71 -11.87
C GLU A 223 -3.68 -6.12 -12.74
N ASN A 224 -4.14 -7.38 -12.63
CA ASN A 224 -5.32 -7.86 -13.33
C ASN A 224 -6.61 -7.12 -12.92
N ALA A 225 -6.74 -6.72 -11.65
CA ALA A 225 -7.88 -5.96 -11.16
C ALA A 225 -7.93 -4.54 -11.75
N GLU A 226 -6.77 -3.88 -11.87
CA GLU A 226 -6.66 -2.56 -12.50
C GLU A 226 -7.00 -2.64 -14.01
N GLU A 227 -6.48 -3.67 -14.71
CA GLU A 227 -6.77 -3.89 -16.12
C GLU A 227 -8.26 -4.19 -16.36
N ARG A 228 -8.87 -5.02 -15.53
CA ARG A 228 -10.33 -5.29 -15.59
C ARG A 228 -11.16 -4.04 -15.36
N ALA A 229 -10.81 -3.23 -14.36
CA ALA A 229 -11.52 -1.97 -14.10
C ALA A 229 -11.41 -1.00 -15.27
N ALA A 230 -10.25 -0.90 -15.92
CA ALA A 230 -10.05 -0.09 -17.12
C ALA A 230 -10.86 -0.61 -18.33
N LEU A 231 -10.94 -1.94 -18.49
CA LEU A 231 -11.76 -2.57 -19.53
C LEU A 231 -13.26 -2.38 -19.29
N GLU A 232 -13.72 -2.51 -18.06
CA GLU A 232 -15.12 -2.28 -17.67
C GLU A 232 -15.53 -0.82 -17.94
N ASP A 233 -14.70 0.15 -17.57
CA ASP A 233 -14.94 1.57 -17.84
C ASP A 233 -15.00 1.86 -19.35
N SER A 234 -14.05 1.33 -20.11
CA SER A 234 -14.03 1.46 -21.58
C SER A 234 -15.28 0.82 -22.22
N THR A 235 -15.68 -0.35 -21.74
CA THR A 235 -16.87 -1.08 -22.23
C THR A 235 -18.16 -0.31 -21.91
N ALA A 236 -18.25 0.28 -20.72
CA ALA A 236 -19.38 1.11 -20.33
C ALA A 236 -19.52 2.34 -21.22
N HIS A 237 -18.42 3.03 -21.54
CA HIS A 237 -18.41 4.15 -22.48
C HIS A 237 -18.85 3.74 -23.89
N ILE A 238 -18.36 2.62 -24.42
CA ILE A 238 -18.78 2.11 -25.76
C ILE A 238 -20.26 1.75 -25.76
N MET A 239 -20.78 1.13 -24.71
CA MET A 239 -22.19 0.80 -24.60
C MET A 239 -23.09 2.06 -24.57
N GLU A 240 -22.69 3.09 -23.82
CA GLU A 240 -23.46 4.35 -23.76
C GLU A 240 -23.45 5.07 -25.10
N ASP A 241 -22.31 5.13 -25.79
CA ASP A 241 -22.19 5.71 -27.13
C ASP A 241 -23.03 4.95 -28.14
N THR A 242 -22.95 3.62 -28.15
CA THR A 242 -23.79 2.75 -29.02
C THR A 242 -25.27 2.95 -28.74
N ARG A 243 -25.66 3.09 -27.46
CA ARG A 243 -27.06 3.33 -27.08
C ARG A 243 -27.55 4.68 -27.59
N SER A 244 -26.75 5.73 -27.46
CA SER A 244 -27.08 7.07 -27.92
C SER A 244 -27.25 7.10 -29.46
N HIS A 245 -26.33 6.49 -30.20
CA HIS A 245 -26.43 6.36 -31.67
C HIS A 245 -27.64 5.56 -32.11
N THR A 246 -27.92 4.43 -31.41
CA THR A 246 -29.12 3.62 -31.71
C THR A 246 -30.39 4.43 -31.49
N GLN A 247 -30.45 5.23 -30.45
CA GLN A 247 -31.61 6.10 -30.18
C GLN A 247 -31.78 7.18 -31.26
N GLN A 248 -30.68 7.76 -31.72
CA GLN A 248 -30.74 8.73 -32.85
C GLN A 248 -31.27 8.10 -34.11
N ILE A 249 -30.78 6.91 -34.52
CA ILE A 249 -31.24 6.18 -35.68
C ILE A 249 -32.75 5.84 -35.56
N LEU A 250 -33.19 5.42 -34.37
CA LEU A 250 -34.62 5.14 -34.14
C LEU A 250 -35.49 6.39 -34.30
N ASN A 251 -35.00 7.53 -33.81
CA ASN A 251 -35.71 8.80 -33.96
C ASN A 251 -35.79 9.24 -35.44
N GLU A 252 -34.71 9.16 -36.21
CA GLU A 252 -34.68 9.46 -37.64
C GLU A 252 -35.59 8.52 -38.43
N LEU A 253 -35.61 7.24 -38.12
CA LEU A 253 -36.51 6.27 -38.69
C LEU A 253 -38.00 6.58 -38.39
N ALA A 254 -38.30 7.06 -37.19
CA ALA A 254 -39.65 7.47 -36.82
C ALA A 254 -40.10 8.73 -37.62
N GLU A 255 -39.19 9.68 -37.81
CA GLU A 255 -39.42 10.89 -38.57
C GLU A 255 -39.65 10.57 -40.06
N LEU A 256 -38.78 9.76 -40.67
CA LEU A 256 -38.94 9.28 -42.05
C LEU A 256 -40.24 8.50 -42.26
N ARG A 257 -40.65 7.66 -41.31
CA ARG A 257 -41.94 6.97 -41.37
C ARG A 257 -43.14 7.92 -41.38
N LYS A 258 -43.06 9.01 -40.60
CA LYS A 258 -44.08 10.05 -40.56
C LYS A 258 -44.19 10.78 -41.91
N GLU A 259 -43.02 11.16 -42.47
CA GLU A 259 -42.94 11.84 -43.78
C GLU A 259 -43.48 10.96 -44.93
N VAL A 260 -43.14 9.68 -44.94
CA VAL A 260 -43.66 8.70 -45.88
C VAL A 260 -45.19 8.52 -45.73
N ALA A 261 -45.71 8.53 -44.51
CA ALA A 261 -47.18 8.45 -44.28
C ALA A 261 -47.89 9.70 -44.75
N GLU A 262 -47.35 10.90 -44.58
CA GLU A 262 -47.88 12.16 -45.08
C GLU A 262 -47.87 12.19 -46.62
N LEU A 263 -46.78 11.77 -47.25
CA LEU A 263 -46.70 11.67 -48.71
C LEU A 263 -47.70 10.65 -49.31
N ARG A 264 -47.94 9.53 -48.63
CA ARG A 264 -48.95 8.55 -49.00
C ARG A 264 -50.36 9.12 -48.89
N ALA A 265 -50.64 9.87 -47.79
CA ALA A 265 -51.96 10.54 -47.65
C ALA A 265 -52.23 11.58 -48.71
N LEU A 266 -51.21 12.28 -49.19
CA LEU A 266 -51.29 13.24 -50.30
C LEU A 266 -51.50 12.55 -51.68
N ARG A 267 -51.15 11.29 -51.87
CA ARG A 267 -51.23 10.51 -53.12
C ARG A 267 -52.51 9.70 -53.24
N GLU A 268 -53.23 9.44 -52.13
CA GLU A 268 -54.54 8.78 -52.21
C GLU A 268 -55.56 9.78 -52.76
N PRO A 269 -56.24 9.48 -53.94
CA PRO A 269 -57.33 10.30 -54.42
C PRO A 269 -58.50 10.25 -53.46
N SER A 270 -59.04 11.44 -53.15
CA SER A 270 -60.26 11.63 -52.34
C SER A 270 -61.34 10.59 -52.69
N PRO A 271 -61.91 9.87 -51.67
CA PRO A 271 -62.94 8.88 -51.96
C PRO A 271 -64.11 9.56 -52.63
N SER A 272 -64.45 9.10 -53.89
CA SER A 272 -65.62 9.52 -54.68
C SER A 272 -66.89 9.31 -53.82
N PRO A 273 -67.83 10.27 -53.78
CA PRO A 273 -69.07 10.15 -53.00
C PRO A 273 -69.90 8.98 -53.51
N ALA A 274 -70.23 8.05 -52.59
CA ALA A 274 -71.07 6.90 -52.87
C ALA A 274 -72.47 7.33 -53.44
N PRO A 275 -73.00 6.67 -54.49
CA PRO A 275 -74.30 7.02 -55.06
C PRO A 275 -75.39 6.69 -54.04
N GLY A 276 -76.35 7.63 -53.92
CA GLY A 276 -77.44 7.64 -52.97
C GLY A 276 -78.34 6.39 -53.03
N VAL A 277 -78.47 5.75 -51.89
CA VAL A 277 -79.50 4.70 -51.67
C VAL A 277 -80.85 5.36 -51.44
N LYS A 278 -81.76 5.23 -52.39
CA LYS A 278 -83.18 5.60 -52.29
C LYS A 278 -83.85 4.84 -51.16
N LYS A 279 -84.49 5.58 -50.22
CA LYS A 279 -85.42 5.06 -49.25
C LYS A 279 -86.60 4.35 -49.92
N ALA A 280 -86.77 3.03 -49.75
CA ALA A 280 -87.96 2.29 -49.98
C ALA A 280 -88.80 2.20 -48.71
N ARG A 281 -90.00 2.73 -48.78
CA ARG A 281 -91.09 2.83 -47.77
C ARG A 281 -91.95 1.56 -47.84
N GLY A 282 -92.26 0.97 -46.73
CA GLY A 282 -93.35 0.02 -46.62
C GLY A 282 -93.00 -1.23 -45.78
N LYS A 283 -93.66 -1.59 -44.88
CA LYS A 283 -95.02 -1.78 -44.40
C LYS A 283 -95.00 -2.65 -43.17
N ARG A 284 -95.75 -2.29 -42.23
CA ARG A 284 -96.23 -3.00 -41.04
C ARG A 284 -96.47 -4.49 -41.23
N SER A 285 -96.21 -5.26 -40.11
CA SER A 285 -97.19 -6.21 -39.55
C SER A 285 -96.43 -7.00 -38.44
N ARG A 286 -96.72 -6.87 -37.16
CA ARG A 286 -97.70 -7.55 -36.25
C ARG A 286 -97.36 -9.02 -36.04
N SER A 287 -97.28 -9.33 -34.67
CA SER A 287 -97.51 -10.55 -33.93
C SER A 287 -96.44 -11.67 -34.02
N ALA A 288 -95.92 -12.21 -33.01
CA ALA A 288 -96.47 -12.65 -31.67
C ALA A 288 -95.35 -12.63 -30.64
#